data_746452adf7c0908630c126d2cab6e8a1
#
_entry.id   746452adf7c0908630c126d2cab6e8a1
#
_cell.length_a   1.000
_cell.length_b   1.000
_cell.length_c   1.000
_cell.angle_alpha   90.00
_cell.angle_beta   90.00
_cell.angle_gamma   90.00
#
_symmetry.space_group_name_H-M   'P 1'
#
loop_
_entity.id
_entity.type
_entity.pdbx_description
1 polymer ?
#
loop_
_entity_poly.entity_id
_entity_poly.type
_entity_poly.pdbx_seq_one_letter_code
_entity_poly.pdbx_strand_id
1 'polypeptide(L)'
;KFSAALKSATGKHVPILANITEFGQTPLYNCNELAQSSVDMVLYPLSAFRAMNKAAENVYKHLLVEGNQEALLDSMQTRKELYEHLNYHDYENKLDQLFSSEG
;
A
#
# COMPACT_ATOMS: atom_id res chain seq x y z
N LYS A 1 16.24 -23.70 6.38
CA LYS A 1 17.46 -24.16 5.68
C LYS A 1 18.27 -23.00 5.09
N PHE A 2 17.67 -22.09 4.30
CA PHE A 2 18.39 -20.98 3.67
C PHE A 2 19.06 -20.02 4.67
N SER A 3 18.36 -19.57 5.70
CA SER A 3 18.88 -18.70 6.76
C SER A 3 20.10 -19.30 7.49
N ALA A 4 20.01 -20.59 7.82
CA ALA A 4 21.13 -21.31 8.48
C ALA A 4 22.35 -21.42 7.56
N ALA A 5 22.15 -21.72 6.28
CA ALA A 5 23.23 -21.76 5.30
C ALA A 5 23.90 -20.41 5.11
N LEU A 6 23.11 -19.32 5.05
CA LEU A 6 23.61 -17.96 4.93
C LEU A 6 24.43 -17.53 6.15
N LYS A 7 23.96 -17.83 7.35
CA LYS A 7 24.69 -17.58 8.59
C LYS A 7 26.00 -18.38 8.67
N SER A 8 25.97 -19.63 8.25
CA SER A 8 27.18 -20.48 8.19
C SER A 8 28.21 -19.93 7.21
N ALA A 9 27.79 -19.44 6.05
CA ALA A 9 28.67 -18.90 5.02
C ALA A 9 29.26 -17.54 5.38
N THR A 10 28.52 -16.68 6.10
CA THR A 10 28.91 -15.31 6.39
C THR A 10 29.43 -15.07 7.82
N GLY A 11 29.21 -16.03 8.73
CA GLY A 11 29.54 -15.92 10.15
C GLY A 11 28.65 -14.94 10.95
N LYS A 12 27.64 -14.33 10.31
CA LYS A 12 26.75 -13.35 10.95
C LYS A 12 25.30 -13.52 10.48
N HIS A 13 24.38 -12.90 11.20
CA HIS A 13 22.99 -12.77 10.73
C HIS A 13 22.94 -11.77 9.56
N VAL A 14 22.34 -12.23 8.45
CA VAL A 14 22.04 -11.40 7.29
C VAL A 14 20.53 -11.32 7.18
N PRO A 15 19.93 -10.12 7.21
CA PRO A 15 18.47 -9.98 7.09
C PRO A 15 17.93 -10.58 5.79
N ILE A 16 16.83 -11.30 5.90
CA ILE A 16 16.15 -11.97 4.77
C ILE A 16 14.84 -11.24 4.52
N LEU A 17 14.66 -10.79 3.28
CA LEU A 17 13.41 -10.21 2.79
C LEU A 17 12.66 -11.25 1.96
N ALA A 18 11.40 -11.49 2.34
CA ALA A 18 10.47 -12.28 1.52
C ALA A 18 9.61 -11.33 0.67
N ASN A 19 9.61 -11.57 -0.64
CA ASN A 19 8.76 -10.86 -1.58
C ASN A 19 7.49 -11.69 -1.81
N ILE A 20 6.34 -11.24 -1.27
CA ILE A 20 5.06 -11.94 -1.36
C ILE A 20 4.20 -11.24 -2.42
N THR A 21 4.11 -11.86 -3.58
CA THR A 21 3.40 -11.33 -4.74
C THR A 21 2.21 -12.22 -5.08
N GLU A 22 1.05 -11.62 -5.29
CA GLU A 22 -0.17 -12.30 -5.71
C GLU A 22 0.01 -12.91 -7.11
N PHE A 23 -0.71 -14.00 -7.37
CA PHE A 23 -0.75 -14.71 -8.65
C PHE A 23 0.59 -15.33 -9.08
N GLY A 24 1.55 -15.44 -8.15
CA GLY A 24 2.80 -16.17 -8.36
C GLY A 24 2.66 -17.65 -8.04
N GLN A 25 3.79 -18.36 -8.07
CA GLN A 25 3.85 -19.79 -7.74
C GLN A 25 4.03 -20.03 -6.22
N THR A 26 4.53 -19.04 -5.49
CA THR A 26 4.74 -19.14 -4.04
C THR A 26 3.41 -18.98 -3.31
N PRO A 27 3.08 -19.84 -2.34
CA PRO A 27 1.91 -19.65 -1.48
C PRO A 27 1.97 -18.32 -0.72
N LEU A 28 0.80 -17.74 -0.47
CA LEU A 28 0.68 -16.48 0.25
C LEU A 28 0.78 -16.71 1.77
N TYR A 29 1.98 -16.94 2.25
CA TYR A 29 2.25 -17.10 3.67
C TYR A 29 1.98 -15.81 4.44
N ASN A 30 1.46 -15.94 5.66
CA ASN A 30 1.32 -14.79 6.55
C ASN A 30 2.64 -14.45 7.27
N CYS A 31 2.68 -13.29 7.93
CA CYS A 31 3.88 -12.80 8.59
C CYS A 31 4.41 -13.75 9.68
N ASN A 32 3.51 -14.44 10.42
CA ASN A 32 3.93 -15.36 11.48
C ASN A 32 4.60 -16.62 10.91
N GLU A 33 4.07 -17.18 9.83
CA GLU A 33 4.67 -18.31 9.13
C GLU A 33 6.04 -17.95 8.56
N LEU A 34 6.17 -16.76 8.00
CA LEU A 34 7.44 -16.26 7.47
C LEU A 34 8.46 -16.01 8.59
N ALA A 35 8.04 -15.44 9.72
CA ALA A 35 8.89 -15.23 10.89
C ALA A 35 9.42 -16.56 11.46
N GLN A 36 8.59 -17.60 11.55
CA GLN A 36 9.01 -18.93 11.95
C GLN A 36 10.03 -19.55 10.98
N SER A 37 10.07 -19.08 9.75
CA SER A 37 11.06 -19.46 8.74
C SER A 37 12.30 -18.57 8.72
N SER A 38 12.49 -17.71 9.71
CA SER A 38 13.62 -16.78 9.85
C SER A 38 13.65 -15.70 8.76
N VAL A 39 12.48 -15.23 8.35
CA VAL A 39 12.32 -14.04 7.50
C VAL A 39 12.22 -12.81 8.40
N ASP A 40 12.99 -11.79 8.10
CA ASP A 40 13.09 -10.55 8.90
C ASP A 40 12.18 -9.44 8.35
N MET A 41 11.95 -9.42 7.04
CA MET A 41 11.14 -8.40 6.35
C MET A 41 10.23 -9.05 5.32
N VAL A 42 9.04 -8.48 5.14
CA VAL A 42 8.08 -8.91 4.13
C VAL A 42 7.75 -7.74 3.22
N LEU A 43 7.84 -7.95 1.91
CA LEU A 43 7.49 -6.97 0.89
C LEU A 43 6.23 -7.42 0.16
N TYR A 44 5.23 -6.54 0.12
CA TYR A 44 4.01 -6.67 -0.69
C TYR A 44 4.03 -5.64 -1.83
N PRO A 45 4.73 -5.90 -2.93
CA PRO A 45 5.11 -4.85 -3.88
C PRO A 45 3.94 -4.31 -4.70
N LEU A 46 2.89 -5.09 -4.90
CA LEU A 46 1.79 -4.77 -5.82
C LEU A 46 0.40 -4.87 -5.21
N SER A 47 0.24 -5.37 -3.99
CA SER A 47 -1.06 -5.67 -3.39
C SER A 47 -1.98 -4.47 -3.35
N ALA A 48 -1.53 -3.35 -2.77
CA ALA A 48 -2.31 -2.12 -2.69
C ALA A 48 -2.57 -1.52 -4.08
N PHE A 49 -1.57 -1.52 -4.96
CA PHE A 49 -1.68 -1.00 -6.32
C PHE A 49 -2.72 -1.77 -7.15
N ARG A 50 -2.69 -3.10 -7.11
CA ARG A 50 -3.67 -3.96 -7.79
C ARG A 50 -5.09 -3.75 -7.24
N ALA A 51 -5.24 -3.64 -5.93
CA ALA A 51 -6.53 -3.38 -5.29
C ALA A 51 -7.09 -2.00 -5.71
N MET A 52 -6.25 -0.98 -5.69
CA MET A 52 -6.60 0.39 -6.11
C MET A 52 -7.02 0.44 -7.58
N ASN A 53 -6.25 -0.17 -8.48
CA ASN A 53 -6.59 -0.22 -9.90
C ASN A 53 -7.91 -0.94 -10.16
N LYS A 54 -8.16 -2.04 -9.44
CA LYS A 54 -9.42 -2.78 -9.58
C LYS A 54 -10.61 -1.97 -9.08
N ALA A 55 -10.45 -1.24 -7.99
CA ALA A 55 -11.48 -0.34 -7.48
C ALA A 55 -11.78 0.78 -8.50
N ALA A 56 -10.74 1.42 -9.06
CA ALA A 56 -10.91 2.45 -10.08
C ALA A 56 -11.61 1.90 -11.35
N GLU A 57 -11.22 0.73 -11.83
CA GLU A 57 -11.86 0.05 -12.95
C GLU A 57 -13.37 -0.16 -12.72
N ASN A 58 -13.72 -0.61 -11.50
CA ASN A 58 -15.13 -0.81 -11.15
C ASN A 58 -15.93 0.50 -11.15
N VAL A 59 -15.34 1.60 -10.66
CA VAL A 59 -15.98 2.93 -10.70
C VAL A 59 -16.24 3.36 -12.14
N TYR A 60 -15.24 3.26 -13.03
CA TYR A 60 -15.41 3.65 -14.43
C TYR A 60 -16.46 2.81 -15.14
N LYS A 61 -16.48 1.49 -14.92
CA LYS A 61 -17.52 0.61 -15.49
C LYS A 61 -18.91 1.00 -15.01
N HIS A 62 -19.07 1.29 -13.74
CA HIS A 62 -20.34 1.71 -13.15
C HIS A 62 -20.81 3.04 -13.76
N LEU A 63 -19.92 4.04 -13.86
CA LEU A 63 -20.24 5.33 -14.46
C LEU A 63 -20.68 5.23 -15.92
N LEU A 64 -20.05 4.33 -16.69
CA LEU A 64 -20.44 4.10 -18.09
C LEU A 64 -21.84 3.50 -18.23
N VAL A 65 -22.29 2.71 -17.27
CA VAL A 65 -23.61 2.04 -17.31
C VAL A 65 -24.70 2.90 -16.67
N GLU A 66 -24.44 3.43 -15.46
CA GLU A 66 -25.44 4.11 -14.63
C GLU A 66 -25.42 5.63 -14.75
N GLY A 67 -24.33 6.22 -15.25
CA GLY A 67 -24.19 7.66 -15.41
C GLY A 67 -24.00 8.45 -14.12
N ASN A 68 -23.93 7.78 -12.97
CA ASN A 68 -23.68 8.40 -11.66
C ASN A 68 -22.93 7.43 -10.72
N GLN A 69 -22.48 7.93 -9.58
CA GLN A 69 -21.67 7.17 -8.61
C GLN A 69 -22.35 6.91 -7.27
N GLU A 70 -23.62 7.25 -7.12
CA GLU A 70 -24.33 7.23 -5.82
C GLU A 70 -24.24 5.87 -5.14
N ALA A 71 -24.43 4.78 -5.87
CA ALA A 71 -24.37 3.41 -5.33
C ALA A 71 -22.98 2.97 -4.88
N LEU A 72 -21.94 3.73 -5.18
CA LEU A 72 -20.54 3.41 -4.84
C LEU A 72 -20.01 4.19 -3.63
N LEU A 73 -20.78 5.13 -3.07
CA LEU A 73 -20.31 6.04 -2.00
C LEU A 73 -19.77 5.30 -0.79
N ASP A 74 -20.39 4.20 -0.38
CA ASP A 74 -19.95 3.39 0.77
C ASP A 74 -18.59 2.70 0.55
N SER A 75 -18.14 2.60 -0.69
CA SER A 75 -16.85 2.04 -1.06
C SER A 75 -15.75 3.09 -1.24
N MET A 76 -16.07 4.36 -1.06
CA MET A 76 -15.17 5.48 -1.27
C MET A 76 -14.74 6.11 0.05
N GLN A 77 -13.55 6.67 0.08
CA GLN A 77 -13.15 7.57 1.16
C GLN A 77 -14.02 8.83 1.14
N THR A 78 -14.44 9.27 2.30
CA THR A 78 -15.06 10.59 2.45
C THR A 78 -14.04 11.69 2.13
N ARG A 79 -14.51 12.92 1.84
CA ARG A 79 -13.62 14.07 1.65
C ARG A 79 -12.71 14.29 2.86
N LYS A 80 -13.24 14.11 4.06
CA LYS A 80 -12.47 14.27 5.31
C LYS A 80 -11.33 13.26 5.39
N GLU A 81 -11.62 11.98 5.20
CA GLU A 81 -10.61 10.91 5.22
C GLU A 81 -9.53 11.12 4.16
N LEU A 82 -9.91 11.51 2.95
CA LEU A 82 -8.96 11.81 1.88
C LEU A 82 -8.04 12.99 2.25
N TYR A 83 -8.60 14.07 2.79
CA TYR A 83 -7.84 15.24 3.20
C TYR A 83 -6.88 14.95 4.35
N GLU A 84 -7.29 14.12 5.31
CA GLU A 84 -6.42 13.66 6.38
C GLU A 84 -5.25 12.83 5.84
N HIS A 85 -5.50 11.89 4.92
CA HIS A 85 -4.46 11.08 4.28
C HIS A 85 -3.45 11.90 3.47
N LEU A 86 -3.93 12.93 2.77
CA LEU A 86 -3.09 13.81 1.97
C LEU A 86 -2.41 14.92 2.79
N ASN A 87 -2.78 15.06 4.06
CA ASN A 87 -2.35 16.19 4.89
C ASN A 87 -2.69 17.56 4.25
N TYR A 88 -3.87 17.66 3.62
CA TYR A 88 -4.27 18.76 2.75
C TYR A 88 -4.21 20.13 3.44
N HIS A 89 -4.66 20.21 4.68
CA HIS A 89 -4.73 21.48 5.41
C HIS A 89 -3.34 22.08 5.70
N ASP A 90 -2.31 21.27 5.86
CA ASP A 90 -0.95 21.77 6.05
C ASP A 90 -0.42 22.43 4.77
N TYR A 91 -0.79 21.92 3.60
CA TYR A 91 -0.45 22.54 2.32
C TYR A 91 -1.20 23.85 2.11
N GLU A 92 -2.50 23.93 2.44
CA GLU A 92 -3.29 25.17 2.42
C GLU A 92 -2.66 26.23 3.33
N ASN A 93 -2.42 25.91 4.59
CA ASN A 93 -1.82 26.80 5.57
C ASN A 93 -0.44 27.31 5.11
N LYS A 94 0.35 26.47 4.49
CA LYS A 94 1.65 26.88 3.97
C LYS A 94 1.56 27.83 2.79
N LEU A 95 0.62 27.64 1.90
CA LEU A 95 0.35 28.56 0.79
C LEU A 95 -0.11 29.93 1.31
N ASP A 96 -1.03 29.95 2.27
CA ASP A 96 -1.51 31.19 2.89
C ASP A 96 -0.39 31.95 3.58
N GLN A 97 0.53 31.27 4.27
CA GLN A 97 1.71 31.88 4.88
C GLN A 97 2.64 32.51 3.84
N LEU A 98 2.87 31.82 2.71
CA LEU A 98 3.73 32.34 1.65
C LEU A 98 3.12 33.59 1.00
N PHE A 99 1.84 33.58 0.70
CA PHE A 99 1.16 34.74 0.11
C PHE A 99 0.99 35.89 1.09
N SER A 100 0.87 35.63 2.40
CA SER A 100 0.80 36.65 3.43
C SER A 100 2.13 37.38 3.69
N SER A 101 3.26 36.73 3.35
CA SER A 101 4.61 37.27 3.54
C SER A 101 5.09 38.16 2.38
N GLU A 102 4.35 38.24 1.27
CA GLU A 102 4.65 39.08 0.11
C GLU A 102 3.86 40.40 0.08
N GLY A 103 3.13 40.70 1.16
CA GLY A 103 2.31 41.94 1.35
C GLY A 103 3.01 42.89 2.38
#